data_b49a7244fd7b6e02a7d0e962e63bde13
#
_entry.id   b49a7244fd7b6e02a7d0e962e63bde13
#
_cell.length_a   1.000
_cell.length_b   1.000
_cell.length_c   1.000
_cell.angle_alpha   90.00
_cell.angle_beta   90.00
_cell.angle_gamma   90.00
#
_symmetry.space_group_name_H-M   'P 1'
#
loop_
_entity.id
_entity.type
_entity.pdbx_description
1 polymer ?
#
loop_
_entity_poly.entity_id
_entity_poly.type
_entity_poly.pdbx_seq_one_letter_code
_entity_poly.pdbx_strand_id
1 'polypeptide(L)'
;EGSGAVIGKTFITELYKGCHGDFIPVFERETGLSQADIIQKVYREPMANRFLASLSTFISQHINEIGWIEDMIVDCFRMFFRRNVSHYNRPDLPVCFVGTIAFYYKKQLEKAATLEGYSIGKVLKAPL
;
A
#
# COMPACT_ATOMS: atom_id res chain seq x y z
N GLU A 1 -7.67 -3.30 -4.83
CA GLU A 1 -6.48 -2.92 -5.58
C GLU A 1 -6.10 -1.49 -5.26
N GLY A 2 -4.90 -1.31 -4.74
CA GLY A 2 -4.51 -0.02 -4.22
C GLY A 2 -5.28 0.38 -2.97
N SER A 3 -6.10 -0.49 -2.44
CA SER A 3 -6.81 -0.25 -1.19
C SER A 3 -5.89 -0.52 0.00
N GLY A 4 -6.27 0.02 1.16
CA GLY A 4 -5.52 -0.21 2.39
C GLY A 4 -5.39 -1.68 2.75
N ALA A 5 -6.42 -2.48 2.49
CA ALA A 5 -6.41 -3.91 2.78
C ALA A 5 -5.42 -4.65 1.88
N VAL A 6 -5.39 -4.33 0.58
CA VAL A 6 -4.45 -4.95 -0.36
C VAL A 6 -3.03 -4.59 0.00
N ILE A 7 -2.76 -3.33 0.28
CA ILE A 7 -1.44 -2.86 0.67
C ILE A 7 -1.00 -3.54 1.97
N GLY A 8 -1.88 -3.61 2.97
CA GLY A 8 -1.59 -4.27 4.24
C GLY A 8 -1.25 -5.75 4.07
N LYS A 9 -2.03 -6.46 3.26
CA LYS A 9 -1.78 -7.88 2.99
C LYS A 9 -0.46 -8.09 2.26
N THR A 10 -0.18 -7.26 1.28
CA THR A 10 1.09 -7.31 0.54
C THR A 10 2.26 -7.04 1.47
N PHE A 11 2.12 -6.07 2.37
CA PHE A 11 3.16 -5.75 3.35
C PHE A 11 3.44 -6.94 4.27
N ILE A 12 2.42 -7.57 4.82
CA ILE A 12 2.58 -8.73 5.72
C ILE A 12 3.23 -9.89 4.99
N THR A 13 2.79 -10.17 3.78
CA THR A 13 3.38 -11.24 2.95
C THR A 13 4.85 -10.99 2.70
N GLU A 14 5.19 -9.76 2.33
CA GLU A 14 6.57 -9.37 2.05
C GLU A 14 7.44 -9.44 3.30
N LEU A 15 6.92 -8.95 4.44
CA LEU A 15 7.64 -8.93 5.71
C LEU A 15 8.07 -10.33 6.15
N TYR A 16 7.19 -11.31 6.02
CA TYR A 16 7.42 -12.65 6.55
C TYR A 16 7.89 -13.67 5.51
N LYS A 17 8.23 -13.26 4.29
CA LYS A 17 8.65 -14.22 3.28
C LYS A 17 10.11 -14.66 3.38
N GLY A 18 10.87 -14.12 4.34
CA GLY A 18 12.22 -14.58 4.62
C GLY A 18 13.35 -13.65 4.19
N CYS A 19 13.03 -12.51 3.57
CA CYS A 19 14.05 -11.56 3.08
C CYS A 19 14.24 -10.34 3.98
N HIS A 20 13.35 -10.12 4.96
CA HIS A 20 13.34 -8.90 5.77
C HIS A 20 13.35 -9.19 7.26
N GLY A 21 14.12 -10.20 7.66
CA GLY A 21 14.20 -10.63 9.05
C GLY A 21 14.70 -9.56 10.01
N ASP A 22 15.49 -8.61 9.51
CA ASP A 22 16.00 -7.50 10.32
C ASP A 22 14.90 -6.47 10.65
N PHE A 23 13.86 -6.40 9.86
CA PHE A 23 12.75 -5.46 10.10
C PHE A 23 11.62 -6.06 10.95
N ILE A 24 11.53 -7.39 11.05
CA ILE A 24 10.50 -8.04 11.85
C ILE A 24 10.50 -7.58 13.30
N PRO A 25 11.65 -7.51 14.01
CA PRO A 25 11.65 -7.00 15.38
C PRO A 25 11.15 -5.57 15.50
N VAL A 26 11.44 -4.73 14.52
CA VAL A 26 10.95 -3.34 14.51
C VAL A 26 9.43 -3.33 14.42
N PHE A 27 8.88 -4.10 13.49
CA PHE A 27 7.44 -4.21 13.31
C PHE A 27 6.76 -4.72 14.58
N GLU A 28 7.27 -5.82 15.15
CA GLU A 28 6.67 -6.44 16.34
C GLU A 28 6.76 -5.52 17.55
N ARG A 29 7.87 -4.81 17.72
CA ARG A 29 8.03 -3.87 18.83
C ARG A 29 7.07 -2.69 18.72
N GLU A 30 6.93 -2.11 17.54
CA GLU A 30 6.14 -0.89 17.35
C GLU A 30 4.64 -1.17 17.28
N THR A 31 4.24 -2.32 16.78
CA THR A 31 2.81 -2.68 16.69
C THR A 31 2.33 -3.52 17.85
N GLY A 32 3.23 -4.16 18.58
CA GLY A 32 2.89 -5.10 19.64
C GLY A 32 2.32 -6.43 19.11
N LEU A 33 2.48 -6.72 17.83
CA LEU A 33 1.89 -7.89 17.19
C LEU A 33 2.98 -8.89 16.78
N SER A 34 2.83 -10.14 17.20
CA SER A 34 3.67 -11.25 16.76
C SER A 34 3.13 -11.83 15.45
N GLN A 35 3.90 -12.73 14.83
CA GLN A 35 3.41 -13.44 13.65
C GLN A 35 2.14 -14.24 13.96
N ALA A 36 2.05 -14.86 15.14
CA ALA A 36 0.87 -15.58 15.56
C ALA A 36 -0.35 -14.65 15.67
N ASP A 37 -0.15 -13.43 16.20
CA ASP A 37 -1.21 -12.44 16.29
C ASP A 37 -1.71 -12.04 14.90
N ILE A 38 -0.79 -11.87 13.95
CA ILE A 38 -1.13 -11.52 12.58
C ILE A 38 -1.97 -12.63 11.93
N ILE A 39 -1.56 -13.88 12.09
CA ILE A 39 -2.30 -15.02 11.55
C ILE A 39 -3.72 -15.06 12.15
N GLN A 40 -3.83 -14.83 13.45
CA GLN A 40 -5.13 -14.79 14.13
C GLN A 40 -6.03 -13.69 13.52
N LYS A 41 -5.51 -12.48 13.37
CA LYS A 41 -6.29 -11.34 12.89
C LYS A 41 -6.68 -11.45 11.41
N VAL A 42 -5.82 -12.04 10.59
CA VAL A 42 -6.06 -12.12 9.14
C VAL A 42 -6.96 -13.31 8.79
N TYR A 43 -6.76 -14.46 9.43
CA TYR A 43 -7.41 -15.70 8.99
C TYR A 43 -8.52 -16.18 9.91
N ARG A 44 -8.60 -15.70 11.15
CA ARG A 44 -9.51 -16.27 12.14
C ARG A 44 -10.50 -15.27 12.74
N GLU A 45 -10.23 -13.97 12.63
CA GLU A 45 -11.11 -12.94 13.16
C GLU A 45 -11.93 -12.31 12.04
N PRO A 46 -13.15 -11.83 12.35
CA PRO A 46 -13.90 -11.05 11.38
C PRO A 46 -13.20 -9.71 11.12
N MET A 47 -13.55 -9.06 10.01
CA MET A 47 -13.04 -7.73 9.65
C MET A 47 -11.55 -7.69 9.40
N ALA A 48 -10.99 -8.76 8.82
CA ALA A 48 -9.57 -8.81 8.46
C ALA A 48 -9.15 -7.63 7.58
N ASN A 49 -10.02 -7.21 6.66
CA ASN A 49 -9.73 -6.08 5.78
C ASN A 49 -9.53 -4.78 6.56
N ARG A 50 -10.29 -4.60 7.64
CA ARG A 50 -10.16 -3.42 8.50
C ARG A 50 -8.82 -3.43 9.24
N PHE A 51 -8.42 -4.58 9.75
CA PHE A 51 -7.11 -4.73 10.37
C PHE A 51 -5.99 -4.45 9.37
N LEU A 52 -6.05 -5.06 8.18
CA LEU A 52 -5.03 -4.88 7.16
C LEU A 52 -4.91 -3.39 6.76
N ALA A 53 -6.04 -2.72 6.61
CA ALA A 53 -6.04 -1.28 6.29
C ALA A 53 -5.41 -0.45 7.41
N SER A 54 -5.55 -0.88 8.66
CA SER A 54 -4.99 -0.15 9.81
C SER A 54 -3.45 -0.15 9.82
N LEU A 55 -2.81 -1.07 9.10
CA LEU A 55 -1.35 -1.12 9.01
C LEU A 55 -0.77 0.04 8.21
N SER A 56 -1.60 0.78 7.47
CA SER A 56 -1.12 1.88 6.63
C SER A 56 -0.41 2.98 7.44
N THR A 57 -0.82 3.21 8.69
CA THR A 57 -0.14 4.17 9.56
C THR A 57 1.31 3.76 9.82
N PHE A 58 1.52 2.50 10.17
CA PHE A 58 2.87 1.97 10.39
C PHE A 58 3.70 2.03 9.10
N ILE A 59 3.11 1.60 7.98
CA ILE A 59 3.79 1.61 6.69
C ILE A 59 4.22 3.02 6.32
N SER A 60 3.34 4.01 6.48
CA SER A 60 3.63 5.39 6.12
C SER A 60 4.75 5.99 6.97
N GLN A 61 4.92 5.53 8.21
CA GLN A 61 6.00 6.00 9.08
C GLN A 61 7.38 5.54 8.62
N HIS A 62 7.46 4.43 7.90
CA HIS A 62 8.73 3.81 7.52
C HIS A 62 9.01 3.87 6.01
N ILE A 63 8.06 4.34 5.22
CA ILE A 63 8.16 4.27 3.76
C ILE A 63 9.34 5.06 3.19
N ASN A 64 9.73 6.15 3.84
CA ASN A 64 10.85 6.97 3.37
C ASN A 64 12.21 6.46 3.82
N GLU A 65 12.24 5.58 4.82
CA GLU A 65 13.48 5.06 5.40
C GLU A 65 13.83 3.67 4.90
N ILE A 66 12.82 2.87 4.55
CA ILE A 66 12.97 1.46 4.20
C ILE A 66 12.63 1.28 2.72
N GLY A 67 13.68 1.11 1.90
CA GLY A 67 13.52 1.07 0.45
C GLY A 67 12.56 0.01 -0.06
N TRP A 68 12.56 -1.20 0.53
CA TRP A 68 11.67 -2.26 0.05
C TRP A 68 10.20 -1.95 0.33
N ILE A 69 9.91 -1.15 1.37
CA ILE A 69 8.54 -0.71 1.66
C ILE A 69 8.06 0.23 0.56
N GLU A 70 8.88 1.21 0.18
CA GLU A 70 8.52 2.11 -0.92
C GLU A 70 8.32 1.35 -2.22
N ASP A 71 9.24 0.45 -2.56
CA ASP A 71 9.15 -0.34 -3.79
C ASP A 71 7.87 -1.18 -3.83
N MET A 72 7.50 -1.77 -2.71
CA MET A 72 6.28 -2.55 -2.59
C MET A 72 5.03 -1.69 -2.85
N ILE A 73 4.98 -0.50 -2.26
CA ILE A 73 3.84 0.42 -2.45
C ILE A 73 3.76 0.88 -3.90
N VAL A 74 4.90 1.25 -4.50
CA VAL A 74 4.94 1.63 -5.91
C VAL A 74 4.43 0.48 -6.79
N ASP A 75 4.86 -0.75 -6.52
CA ASP A 75 4.41 -1.91 -7.29
C ASP A 75 2.91 -2.15 -7.14
N CYS A 76 2.35 -1.98 -5.96
CA CYS A 76 0.90 -2.08 -5.75
C CYS A 76 0.15 -1.09 -6.64
N PHE A 77 0.62 0.16 -6.70
CA PHE A 77 -0.01 1.17 -7.54
C PHE A 77 0.19 0.90 -9.03
N ARG A 78 1.36 0.38 -9.43
CA ARG A 78 1.58 0.00 -10.82
C ARG A 78 0.60 -1.07 -11.26
N MET A 79 0.36 -2.07 -10.43
CA MET A 79 -0.63 -3.11 -10.72
C MET A 79 -2.03 -2.52 -10.84
N PHE A 80 -2.37 -1.54 -9.98
CA PHE A 80 -3.64 -0.83 -10.10
C PHE A 80 -3.78 -0.18 -11.48
N PHE A 81 -2.76 0.55 -11.94
CA PHE A 81 -2.79 1.17 -13.25
C PHE A 81 -2.97 0.16 -14.37
N ARG A 82 -2.23 -0.94 -14.32
CA ARG A 82 -2.31 -1.99 -15.34
C ARG A 82 -3.67 -2.66 -15.40
N ARG A 83 -4.30 -2.90 -14.24
CA ARG A 83 -5.56 -3.64 -14.16
C ARG A 83 -6.78 -2.77 -14.41
N ASN A 84 -6.71 -1.50 -14.01
CA ASN A 84 -7.91 -0.67 -14.00
C ASN A 84 -7.82 0.52 -14.96
N VAL A 85 -6.69 1.21 -15.00
CA VAL A 85 -6.58 2.45 -15.78
C VAL A 85 -6.24 2.18 -17.23
N SER A 86 -5.41 1.18 -17.52
CA SER A 86 -4.99 0.87 -18.88
C SER A 86 -6.16 0.54 -19.81
N HIS A 87 -7.28 0.07 -19.26
CA HIS A 87 -8.46 -0.26 -20.04
C HIS A 87 -9.09 0.96 -20.72
N TYR A 88 -8.89 2.15 -20.18
CA TYR A 88 -9.42 3.38 -20.76
C TYR A 88 -8.61 3.89 -21.95
N ASN A 89 -7.36 3.44 -22.07
CA ASN A 89 -6.46 3.78 -23.18
C ASN A 89 -6.37 5.29 -23.47
N ARG A 90 -6.32 6.10 -22.41
CA ARG A 90 -6.22 7.54 -22.50
C ARG A 90 -5.09 8.06 -21.60
N PRO A 91 -3.82 7.75 -21.94
CA PRO A 91 -2.67 8.20 -21.14
C PRO A 91 -2.45 9.72 -21.18
N ASP A 92 -3.08 10.39 -22.14
CA ASP A 92 -3.05 11.85 -22.26
C ASP A 92 -3.86 12.56 -21.18
N LEU A 93 -4.81 11.87 -20.54
CA LEU A 93 -5.66 12.46 -19.51
C LEU A 93 -5.06 12.21 -18.13
N PRO A 94 -5.03 13.25 -17.27
CA PRO A 94 -4.60 13.04 -15.88
C PRO A 94 -5.59 12.17 -15.12
N VAL A 95 -5.06 11.29 -14.26
CA VAL A 95 -5.86 10.41 -13.42
C VAL A 95 -6.03 11.05 -12.06
N CYS A 96 -7.28 11.16 -11.61
CA CYS A 96 -7.61 11.75 -10.32
C CYS A 96 -7.98 10.67 -9.31
N PHE A 97 -7.62 10.87 -8.06
CA PHE A 97 -7.84 9.90 -7.00
C PHE A 97 -8.51 10.55 -5.81
N VAL A 98 -9.38 9.78 -5.16
CA VAL A 98 -10.01 10.18 -3.92
C VAL A 98 -9.83 9.05 -2.91
N GLY A 99 -9.34 9.39 -1.73
CA GLY A 99 -9.21 8.43 -0.66
C GLY A 99 -7.92 8.63 0.13
N THR A 100 -7.93 8.08 1.34
CA THR A 100 -6.86 8.24 2.32
C THR A 100 -5.53 7.63 1.82
N ILE A 101 -5.61 6.46 1.21
CA ILE A 101 -4.41 5.75 0.75
C ILE A 101 -3.70 6.53 -0.36
N ALA A 102 -4.43 6.97 -1.37
CA ALA A 102 -3.85 7.77 -2.46
C ALA A 102 -3.28 9.08 -1.91
N PHE A 103 -3.96 9.68 -0.95
CA PHE A 103 -3.52 10.94 -0.37
C PHE A 103 -2.20 10.77 0.42
N TYR A 104 -2.11 9.77 1.30
CA TYR A 104 -0.91 9.55 2.10
C TYR A 104 0.28 9.03 1.30
N TYR A 105 0.03 8.28 0.23
CA TYR A 105 1.09 7.73 -0.60
C TYR A 105 1.18 8.44 -1.96
N LYS A 106 0.81 9.72 -2.01
CA LYS A 106 0.79 10.50 -3.26
C LYS A 106 2.12 10.45 -4.01
N LYS A 107 3.23 10.55 -3.31
CA LYS A 107 4.56 10.50 -3.92
C LYS A 107 4.80 9.16 -4.63
N GLN A 108 4.46 8.06 -3.99
CA GLN A 108 4.61 6.73 -4.56
C GLN A 108 3.60 6.49 -5.69
N LEU A 109 2.41 7.05 -5.56
CA LEU A 109 1.39 6.98 -6.60
C LEU A 109 1.86 7.71 -7.87
N GLU A 110 2.45 8.89 -7.72
CA GLU A 110 3.01 9.65 -8.85
C GLU A 110 4.15 8.89 -9.52
N LYS A 111 5.01 8.27 -8.74
CA LYS A 111 6.11 7.47 -9.25
C LYS A 111 5.60 6.28 -10.06
N ALA A 112 4.59 5.56 -9.55
CA ALA A 112 3.97 4.44 -10.25
C ALA A 112 3.31 4.89 -11.55
N ALA A 113 2.59 6.00 -11.51
CA ALA A 113 1.94 6.57 -12.70
C ALA A 113 2.96 6.86 -13.79
N THR A 114 4.05 7.54 -13.44
CA THR A 114 5.11 7.87 -14.38
C THR A 114 5.70 6.61 -15.03
N LEU A 115 5.94 5.57 -14.22
CA LEU A 115 6.49 4.31 -14.73
C LEU A 115 5.52 3.60 -15.68
N GLU A 116 4.21 3.78 -15.50
CA GLU A 116 3.20 3.16 -16.37
C GLU A 116 2.71 4.09 -17.48
N GLY A 117 3.27 5.28 -17.60
CA GLY A 117 2.95 6.20 -18.70
C GLY A 117 1.74 7.09 -18.47
N TYR A 118 1.35 7.29 -17.21
CA TYR A 118 0.21 8.14 -16.84
C TYR A 118 0.66 9.36 -16.06
N SER A 119 -0.21 10.36 -15.97
CA SER A 119 -0.02 11.52 -15.12
C SER A 119 -1.11 11.56 -14.05
N ILE A 120 -0.77 12.12 -12.90
CA ILE A 120 -1.71 12.26 -11.78
C ILE A 120 -2.28 13.68 -11.79
N GLY A 121 -3.60 13.77 -11.71
CA GLY A 121 -4.30 15.03 -11.52
C GLY A 121 -4.50 15.32 -10.03
N LYS A 122 -5.75 15.54 -9.63
CA LYS A 122 -6.05 15.83 -8.23
C LYS A 122 -6.02 14.56 -7.39
N VAL A 123 -5.47 14.69 -6.18
CA VAL A 123 -5.53 13.64 -5.16
C VAL A 123 -6.18 14.26 -3.92
N LEU A 124 -7.37 13.79 -3.59
CA LEU A 124 -8.17 14.30 -2.48
C LEU A 124 -8.25 13.25 -1.38
N LYS A 125 -8.12 13.70 -0.13
CA LYS A 125 -8.21 12.79 1.01
C LYS A 125 -9.62 12.24 1.18
N ALA A 126 -10.62 13.06 0.89
CA ALA A 126 -12.03 12.70 1.00
C ALA A 126 -12.83 13.38 -0.11
N PRO A 127 -14.00 12.83 -0.50
CA PRO A 127 -14.87 13.50 -1.46
C PRO A 127 -15.28 14.90 -1.00
N LEU A 128 -15.45 15.79 -1.95
CA LEU A 128 -15.93 17.14 -1.68
C LEU A 128 -17.42 17.16 -1.39
#